data_dfff9bfb796e68f73d016ca65b2ee1ca
#
_entry.id   dfff9bfb796e68f73d016ca65b2ee1ca
#
_cell.length_a   1.000
_cell.length_b   1.000
_cell.length_c   1.000
_cell.angle_alpha   90.00
_cell.angle_beta   90.00
_cell.angle_gamma   90.00
#
_symmetry.space_group_name_H-M   'P 1'
#
loop_
_entity.id
_entity.type
_entity.pdbx_description
1 polymer ?
#
loop_
_entity_poly.entity_id
_entity_poly.type
_entity_poly.pdbx_seq_one_letter_code
_entity_poly.pdbx_strand_id
1 'polypeptide(L)'
;MAVDDLTWRYDVDALVFRPNGHEGSCFIHRLAFRSMSGGVGQEGCEAYFRIHRAAFERAARAKIRGAALAKEQNFHLTSRDVRRALTEACDGARSLIHRR
;
A
#
# COMPACT_ATOMS: atom_id res chain seq x y z
N MET A 1 10.53 17.07 11.59
CA MET A 1 10.67 16.81 10.34
C MET A 1 10.12 15.51 9.97
N ALA A 2 9.45 15.48 9.04
CA ALA A 2 8.85 14.29 8.69
C ALA A 2 9.87 13.38 8.15
N VAL A 3 9.98 12.29 8.69
CA VAL A 3 10.84 11.33 8.20
C VAL A 3 10.10 10.54 7.19
N ASP A 4 10.64 10.52 6.01
CA ASP A 4 10.02 9.78 4.98
C ASP A 4 10.60 8.38 5.08
N ASP A 5 9.88 7.45 5.60
CA ASP A 5 10.36 6.09 5.70
C ASP A 5 10.12 5.31 4.42
N LEU A 6 9.89 6.02 3.34
CA LEU A 6 9.73 5.44 2.03
C LEU A 6 11.09 5.22 1.40
N THR A 7 11.35 4.03 0.92
CA THR A 7 12.64 3.68 0.33
C THR A 7 12.41 2.78 -0.88
N TRP A 8 13.24 2.96 -1.89
CA TRP A 8 13.21 2.06 -3.03
C TRP A 8 14.33 1.04 -2.90
N ARG A 9 13.99 -0.22 -2.96
CA ARG A 9 14.95 -1.31 -2.88
C ARG A 9 15.23 -1.83 -4.27
N TYR A 10 16.39 -1.51 -4.80
CA TYR A 10 16.76 -1.93 -6.15
C TYR A 10 16.95 -3.43 -6.25
N ASP A 11 17.40 -4.04 -5.18
CA ASP A 11 17.68 -5.47 -5.21
C ASP A 11 16.42 -6.31 -5.38
N VAL A 12 15.30 -5.82 -4.95
CA VAL A 12 14.03 -6.52 -5.10
C VAL A 12 13.04 -5.75 -5.96
N ASP A 13 13.45 -4.61 -6.49
CA ASP A 13 12.62 -3.80 -7.39
C ASP A 13 11.29 -3.45 -6.76
N ALA A 14 11.34 -2.96 -5.55
CA ALA A 14 10.14 -2.70 -4.78
C ALA A 14 10.25 -1.41 -3.97
N LEU A 15 9.11 -0.80 -3.76
CA LEU A 15 8.99 0.32 -2.87
C LEU A 15 8.72 -0.23 -1.47
N VAL A 16 9.38 0.34 -0.48
CA VAL A 16 9.27 -0.16 0.89
C VAL A 16 8.85 0.96 1.80
N PHE A 17 7.88 0.70 2.64
CA PHE A 17 7.49 1.67 3.66
C PHE A 17 7.15 0.92 4.94
N ARG A 18 7.11 1.66 6.04
CA ARG A 18 6.75 1.08 7.32
C ARG A 18 5.34 1.54 7.67
N PRO A 19 4.40 0.62 7.75
CA PRO A 19 3.04 1.02 8.11
C PRO A 19 2.97 1.54 9.53
N ASN A 20 2.04 2.44 9.77
CA ASN A 20 1.85 2.99 11.11
C ASN A 20 1.54 1.88 12.10
N GLY A 21 2.25 1.88 13.21
CA GLY A 21 2.00 0.90 14.25
C GLY A 21 2.63 -0.46 14.00
N HIS A 22 3.42 -0.58 12.94
CA HIS A 22 4.05 -1.85 12.59
C HIS A 22 5.55 -1.65 12.53
N GLU A 23 6.31 -2.60 13.03
CA GLU A 23 7.76 -2.44 13.05
C GLU A 23 8.42 -3.05 11.82
N GLY A 24 7.78 -3.99 11.21
CA GLY A 24 8.30 -4.57 9.99
C GLY A 24 8.05 -3.69 8.79
N SER A 25 8.63 -4.06 7.67
CA SER A 25 8.53 -3.30 6.44
C SER A 25 7.52 -3.91 5.49
N CYS A 26 6.84 -3.05 4.76
CA CYS A 26 5.91 -3.46 3.75
C CYS A 26 6.49 -3.20 2.38
N PHE A 27 6.50 -4.21 1.53
CA PHE A 27 7.09 -4.14 0.20
C PHE A 27 5.99 -4.11 -0.85
N ILE A 28 6.10 -3.20 -1.81
CA ILE A 28 5.19 -3.17 -2.95
C ILE A 28 6.06 -3.26 -4.20
N HIS A 29 6.00 -4.38 -4.88
CA HIS A 29 6.81 -4.63 -6.04
C HIS A 29 6.43 -3.68 -7.18
N ARG A 30 7.40 -3.31 -7.99
CA ARG A 30 7.18 -2.41 -9.13
C ARG A 30 6.02 -2.89 -10.00
N LEU A 31 5.89 -4.19 -10.17
CA LEU A 31 4.83 -4.73 -11.01
C LEU A 31 3.44 -4.45 -10.45
N ALA A 32 3.32 -4.31 -9.14
CA ALA A 32 2.03 -3.95 -8.56
C ALA A 32 1.64 -2.55 -8.98
N PHE A 33 2.60 -1.63 -9.00
CA PHE A 33 2.33 -0.27 -9.45
C PHE A 33 1.97 -0.24 -10.92
N ARG A 34 2.65 -1.06 -11.70
CA ARG A 34 2.37 -1.11 -13.12
C ARG A 34 0.91 -1.50 -13.35
N SER A 35 0.44 -2.44 -12.59
CA SER A 35 -0.93 -2.89 -12.70
C SER A 35 -1.93 -1.80 -12.29
N MET A 36 -1.55 -0.96 -11.33
CA MET A 36 -2.46 0.05 -10.81
C MET A 36 -2.39 1.36 -11.57
N SER A 37 -1.20 1.78 -11.96
CA SER A 37 -1.03 3.12 -12.49
C SER A 37 -0.51 3.17 -13.91
N GLY A 38 -0.31 2.05 -14.52
CA GLY A 38 0.18 2.05 -15.88
C GLY A 38 1.66 1.87 -15.98
N GLY A 39 2.33 1.73 -14.86
CA GLY A 39 3.71 1.32 -14.87
C GLY A 39 4.64 2.42 -15.18
N VAL A 40 5.57 2.65 -14.35
CA VAL A 40 6.54 3.68 -14.52
C VAL A 40 7.70 3.35 -13.66
N GLY A 41 8.71 4.14 -13.69
CA GLY A 41 9.88 3.90 -12.89
C GLY A 41 9.68 4.24 -11.43
N GLN A 42 10.79 4.29 -10.73
CA GLN A 42 10.79 4.54 -9.31
C GLN A 42 10.05 5.82 -8.94
N GLU A 43 10.30 6.89 -9.66
CA GLU A 43 9.66 8.17 -9.35
C GLU A 43 8.16 8.11 -9.47
N GLY A 44 7.68 7.43 -10.50
CA GLY A 44 6.24 7.31 -10.69
C GLY A 44 5.61 6.46 -9.60
N CYS A 45 6.28 5.41 -9.19
CA CYS A 45 5.79 4.56 -8.11
C CYS A 45 5.71 5.35 -6.81
N GLU A 46 6.74 6.12 -6.52
CA GLU A 46 6.75 6.93 -5.31
C GLU A 46 5.66 7.98 -5.33
N ALA A 47 5.46 8.62 -6.48
CA ALA A 47 4.42 9.64 -6.61
C ALA A 47 3.04 9.03 -6.39
N TYR A 48 2.80 7.89 -7.00
CA TYR A 48 1.53 7.21 -6.85
C TYR A 48 1.30 6.83 -5.38
N PHE A 49 2.34 6.32 -4.73
CA PHE A 49 2.24 5.96 -3.32
C PHE A 49 1.89 7.18 -2.47
N ARG A 50 2.55 8.31 -2.70
CA ARG A 50 2.31 9.49 -1.89
C ARG A 50 0.90 10.01 -2.05
N ILE A 51 0.39 9.96 -3.27
CA ILE A 51 -0.98 10.39 -3.53
C ILE A 51 -1.98 9.49 -2.81
N HIS A 52 -1.71 8.19 -2.79
CA HIS A 52 -2.65 7.23 -2.26
C HIS A 52 -2.19 6.60 -0.94
N ARG A 53 -1.37 7.32 -0.19
CA ARG A 53 -0.78 6.76 1.02
C ARG A 53 -1.82 6.18 1.97
N ALA A 54 -2.94 6.85 2.13
CA ALA A 54 -3.97 6.36 3.03
C ALA A 54 -4.47 4.98 2.61
N ALA A 55 -4.59 4.75 1.32
CA ALA A 55 -5.02 3.44 0.82
C ALA A 55 -3.95 2.38 1.07
N PHE A 56 -2.68 2.74 0.91
CA PHE A 56 -1.61 1.79 1.17
C PHE A 56 -1.56 1.44 2.66
N GLU A 57 -1.76 2.43 3.52
CA GLU A 57 -1.80 2.18 4.95
C GLU A 57 -2.96 1.27 5.31
N ARG A 58 -4.10 1.50 4.71
CA ARG A 58 -5.29 0.69 4.94
C ARG A 58 -5.08 -0.74 4.45
N ALA A 59 -4.47 -0.88 3.26
CA ALA A 59 -4.18 -2.20 2.71
C ALA A 59 -3.21 -2.96 3.61
N ALA A 60 -2.20 -2.26 4.11
CA ALA A 60 -1.22 -2.87 4.99
C ALA A 60 -1.88 -3.35 6.28
N ARG A 61 -2.74 -2.52 6.84
CA ARG A 61 -3.44 -2.86 8.07
C ARG A 61 -4.33 -4.08 7.87
N ALA A 62 -5.00 -4.14 6.74
CA ALA A 62 -5.86 -5.27 6.43
C ALA A 62 -5.05 -6.55 6.27
N LYS A 63 -3.88 -6.45 5.65
CA LYS A 63 -3.02 -7.61 5.45
C LYS A 63 -2.47 -8.10 6.80
N ILE A 64 -2.02 -7.19 7.64
CA ILE A 64 -1.50 -7.54 8.94
C ILE A 64 -2.56 -8.27 9.75
N ARG A 65 -3.77 -7.73 9.75
CA ARG A 65 -4.86 -8.30 10.51
C ARG A 65 -5.32 -9.62 9.91
N GLY A 66 -5.48 -9.66 8.61
CA GLY A 66 -6.01 -10.84 7.93
C GLY A 66 -5.08 -12.04 8.01
N ALA A 67 -3.78 -11.79 7.97
CA ALA A 67 -2.78 -12.86 8.03
C ALA A 67 -2.20 -13.03 9.42
N ALA A 68 -2.68 -12.25 10.40
CA ALA A 68 -2.20 -12.31 11.78
C ALA A 68 -0.68 -12.19 11.84
N LEU A 69 -0.15 -11.19 11.16
CA LEU A 69 1.29 -11.01 11.09
C LEU A 69 1.87 -10.51 12.40
N ALA A 70 3.06 -10.95 12.73
CA ALA A 70 3.75 -10.45 13.90
C ALA A 70 4.13 -9.00 13.67
N LYS A 71 4.27 -8.27 14.76
CA LYS A 71 4.47 -6.82 14.68
C LYS A 71 5.71 -6.45 13.89
N GLU A 72 6.75 -7.25 13.95
CA GLU A 72 7.99 -6.93 13.25
C GLU A 72 8.16 -7.69 11.95
N GLN A 73 7.13 -8.37 11.52
CA GLN A 73 7.24 -9.20 10.32
C GLN A 73 7.14 -8.35 9.06
N ASN A 74 8.04 -8.56 8.12
CA ASN A 74 7.97 -7.92 6.81
C ASN A 74 6.92 -8.63 5.97
N PHE A 75 6.32 -7.92 5.05
CA PHE A 75 5.29 -8.51 4.20
C PHE A 75 5.18 -7.72 2.91
N HIS A 76 4.39 -8.23 1.99
CA HIS A 76 4.21 -7.63 0.67
C HIS A 76 2.76 -7.27 0.46
N LEU A 77 2.53 -6.21 -0.31
CA LEU A 77 1.21 -5.87 -0.80
C LEU A 77 1.15 -6.12 -2.29
N THR A 78 0.07 -6.70 -2.75
CA THR A 78 -0.16 -6.89 -4.18
C THR A 78 -1.05 -5.77 -4.69
N SER A 79 -1.16 -5.67 -6.01
CA SER A 79 -2.07 -4.68 -6.58
C SER A 79 -3.50 -4.95 -6.14
N ARG A 80 -3.85 -6.21 -5.95
CA ARG A 80 -5.18 -6.56 -5.50
C ARG A 80 -5.45 -6.01 -4.11
N ASP A 81 -4.46 -6.12 -3.21
CA ASP A 81 -4.61 -5.61 -1.86
C ASP A 81 -4.88 -4.11 -1.88
N VAL A 82 -4.14 -3.38 -2.69
CA VAL A 82 -4.28 -1.93 -2.73
C VAL A 82 -5.56 -1.53 -3.44
N ARG A 83 -5.91 -2.21 -4.50
CA ARG A 83 -7.16 -1.92 -5.20
C ARG A 83 -8.36 -2.14 -4.31
N ARG A 84 -8.31 -3.18 -3.50
CA ARG A 84 -9.40 -3.44 -2.56
C ARG A 84 -9.53 -2.28 -1.58
N ALA A 85 -8.40 -1.77 -1.08
CA ALA A 85 -8.43 -0.65 -0.15
C ALA A 85 -8.95 0.62 -0.82
N LEU A 86 -8.57 0.85 -2.06
CA LEU A 86 -9.06 1.99 -2.81
C LEU A 86 -10.56 1.88 -3.03
N THR A 87 -11.00 0.71 -3.40
CA THR A 87 -12.43 0.46 -3.64
C THR A 87 -13.23 0.57 -2.36
N GLU A 88 -12.71 0.06 -1.29
CA GLU A 88 -13.41 0.14 -0.02
C GLU A 88 -13.57 1.57 0.43
N ALA A 89 -12.59 2.41 0.19
CA ALA A 89 -12.69 3.79 0.54
C ALA A 89 -13.79 4.47 -0.27
N CYS A 90 -13.88 4.16 -1.53
CA CYS A 90 -14.92 4.70 -2.38
C CYS A 90 -16.27 4.11 -2.02
N ASP A 91 -16.30 2.82 -1.79
CA ASP A 91 -17.53 2.15 -1.45
C ASP A 91 -18.05 2.60 -0.11
N GLY A 92 -17.17 2.91 0.80
CA GLY A 92 -17.56 3.42 2.09
C GLY A 92 -18.35 4.70 1.97
N ALA A 93 -17.88 5.60 1.14
CA ALA A 93 -18.58 6.83 0.90
C ALA A 93 -19.84 6.58 0.10
N ARG A 94 -19.77 5.69 -0.85
CA ARG A 94 -20.88 5.46 -1.71
C ARG A 94 -21.95 4.59 -1.09
N SER A 95 -21.55 3.72 -0.19
CA SER A 95 -22.49 2.84 0.45
C SER A 95 -23.54 3.59 1.21
N LEU A 96 -23.22 4.73 1.74
CA LEU A 96 -24.19 5.53 2.41
C LEU A 96 -25.25 6.00 1.46
N ILE A 97 -24.91 6.19 0.22
CA ILE A 97 -25.85 6.66 -0.77
C ILE A 97 -26.60 5.51 -1.41
N HIS A 98 -25.90 4.45 -1.70
CA HIS A 98 -26.47 3.36 -2.40
C HIS A 98 -27.19 2.37 -1.56
N ARG A 99 -27.12 2.52 -0.26
CA ARG A 99 -27.71 1.53 0.56
C ARG A 99 -29.15 1.49 0.28
N ARG A 100 -29.66 0.44 -0.04
CA ARG A 100 -31.05 0.40 -0.42
C ARG A 100 -31.84 -0.19 0.58
#